data_fb8a5ecc2669f63a2587b24ac6e2058e
#
_entry.id   fb8a5ecc2669f63a2587b24ac6e2058e
#
_cell.length_a   1.000
_cell.length_b   1.000
_cell.length_c   1.000
_cell.angle_alpha   90.00
_cell.angle_beta   90.00
_cell.angle_gamma   90.00
#
_symmetry.space_group_name_H-M   'P 1'
#
loop_
_entity.id
_entity.type
_entity.pdbx_description
1 polymer ?
#
loop_
_entity_poly.entity_id
_entity_poly.type
_entity_poly.pdbx_seq_one_letter_code
_entity_poly.pdbx_strand_id
1 'polypeptide(L)'
;TVRQGMEENDILPAITATTTVIDAMDYRSIYSIPTDADKELKDVMEGASIPETAVKTKEHLVQLSKRGRMLVASYEAIRFQKLDLFGVMLRQIGAHIQKQQLADAVNVLISGDGNENAATQYTIGTGPISGTKGTLAYDQLVEFWGQFDPYTMNTILCSTATMTSMLKISELQNPLTGLNFQGTGKLSTPLGAQLHRTS
;
A
#
# COMPACT_ATOMS: atom_id res chain seq x y z
N THR A 1 14.60 -21.15 -4.62
CA THR A 1 15.21 -20.30 -5.65
C THR A 1 14.30 -19.15 -6.07
N VAL A 2 13.20 -19.34 -6.85
CA VAL A 2 12.25 -18.25 -7.18
C VAL A 2 11.61 -17.72 -5.90
N ARG A 3 11.11 -18.57 -5.03
CA ARG A 3 10.51 -18.20 -3.75
C ARG A 3 11.47 -17.44 -2.84
N GLN A 4 12.74 -17.81 -2.77
CA GLN A 4 13.76 -17.05 -2.04
C GLN A 4 13.95 -15.64 -2.58
N GLY A 5 13.91 -15.46 -3.92
CA GLY A 5 13.98 -14.14 -4.53
C GLY A 5 12.76 -13.26 -4.20
N MET A 6 11.58 -13.86 -4.06
CA MET A 6 10.36 -13.14 -3.66
C MET A 6 10.38 -12.72 -2.18
N GLU A 7 10.97 -13.53 -1.31
CA GLU A 7 11.00 -13.28 0.15
C GLU A 7 12.01 -12.19 0.57
N GLU A 8 13.00 -11.85 -0.28
CA GLU A 8 14.09 -10.91 0.07
C GLU A 8 13.65 -9.48 0.37
N ASN A 9 12.52 -9.00 -0.21
CA ASN A 9 12.00 -7.65 -0.02
C ASN A 9 10.47 -7.61 -0.01
N ASP A 10 9.86 -8.47 0.77
CA ASP A 10 8.40 -8.55 0.83
C ASP A 10 7.80 -7.45 1.72
N ILE A 11 7.26 -6.40 1.07
CA ILE A 11 6.55 -5.30 1.72
C ILE A 11 5.03 -5.55 1.74
N LEU A 12 4.53 -6.48 0.92
CA LEU A 12 3.10 -6.75 0.79
C LEU A 12 2.40 -7.05 2.12
N PRO A 13 2.96 -7.84 3.05
CA PRO A 13 2.33 -8.09 4.35
C PRO A 13 2.13 -6.83 5.21
N ALA A 14 2.92 -5.77 4.97
CA ALA A 14 2.79 -4.52 5.70
C ALA A 14 1.60 -3.65 5.22
N ILE A 15 1.12 -3.90 4.01
CA ILE A 15 0.02 -3.12 3.39
C ILE A 15 -1.25 -3.93 3.18
N THR A 16 -1.20 -5.25 3.36
CA THR A 16 -2.36 -6.15 3.21
C THR A 16 -2.86 -6.60 4.57
N ALA A 17 -4.17 -6.44 4.81
CA ALA A 17 -4.79 -6.91 6.05
C ALA A 17 -5.09 -8.41 5.99
N THR A 18 -5.52 -8.92 4.83
CA THR A 18 -5.88 -10.32 4.62
C THR A 18 -5.48 -10.79 3.24
N THR A 19 -5.19 -12.08 3.11
CA THR A 19 -4.89 -12.73 1.83
C THR A 19 -5.85 -13.89 1.63
N THR A 20 -6.57 -13.89 0.51
CA THR A 20 -7.50 -14.96 0.14
C THR A 20 -6.98 -15.67 -1.12
N VAL A 21 -6.92 -16.99 -1.07
CA VAL A 21 -6.59 -17.80 -2.25
C VAL A 21 -7.88 -18.12 -2.99
N ILE A 22 -7.91 -17.84 -4.29
CA ILE A 22 -9.05 -18.11 -5.16
C ILE A 22 -8.60 -18.97 -6.34
N ASP A 23 -9.45 -19.93 -6.73
CA ASP A 23 -9.19 -20.84 -7.85
C ASP A 23 -9.84 -20.38 -9.16
N ALA A 24 -10.38 -19.15 -9.19
CA ALA A 24 -11.05 -18.56 -10.35
C ALA A 24 -10.24 -17.39 -10.93
N MET A 25 -10.53 -17.00 -12.17
CA MET A 25 -9.93 -15.83 -12.81
C MET A 25 -10.61 -14.52 -12.45
N ASP A 26 -11.76 -14.58 -11.81
CA ASP A 26 -12.52 -13.45 -11.32
C ASP A 26 -12.81 -13.62 -9.82
N TYR A 27 -12.76 -12.52 -9.11
CA TYR A 27 -13.12 -12.44 -7.70
C TYR A 27 -14.30 -11.51 -7.55
N ARG A 28 -15.38 -12.01 -6.97
CA ARG A 28 -16.59 -11.24 -6.66
C ARG A 28 -16.73 -11.11 -5.16
N SER A 29 -16.69 -9.90 -4.66
CA SER A 29 -17.01 -9.60 -3.26
C SER A 29 -18.37 -8.89 -3.17
N ILE A 30 -19.12 -9.21 -2.14
CA ILE A 30 -20.38 -8.53 -1.82
C ILE A 30 -20.14 -7.75 -0.54
N TYR A 31 -20.43 -6.46 -0.56
CA TYR A 31 -20.26 -5.60 0.60
C TYR A 31 -21.42 -4.62 0.74
N SER A 32 -21.60 -4.08 1.93
CA SER A 32 -22.61 -3.08 2.22
C SER A 32 -21.93 -1.79 2.69
N ILE A 33 -22.31 -0.67 2.10
CA ILE A 33 -21.89 0.65 2.56
C ILE A 33 -23.14 1.34 3.12
N PRO A 34 -23.40 1.24 4.43
CA PRO A 34 -24.48 2.01 5.05
C PRO A 34 -24.10 3.50 5.07
N THR A 35 -25.02 4.37 4.72
CA THR A 35 -24.87 5.82 4.89
C THR A 35 -24.95 6.19 6.38
N ASP A 36 -24.50 7.37 6.76
CA ASP A 36 -24.58 7.80 8.16
C ASP A 36 -26.03 7.93 8.62
N ALA A 37 -26.94 8.33 7.73
CA ALA A 37 -28.39 8.33 7.99
C ALA A 37 -28.97 6.94 8.24
N ASP A 38 -28.39 5.88 7.66
CA ASP A 38 -28.80 4.49 7.90
C ASP A 38 -28.29 3.95 9.25
N LYS A 39 -27.27 4.58 9.83
CA LYS A 39 -26.66 4.21 11.13
C LYS A 39 -27.21 5.03 12.29
N GLU A 40 -27.82 6.20 12.01
CA GLU A 40 -28.29 7.12 13.02
C GLU A 40 -29.45 6.51 13.82
N LEU A 41 -29.30 6.48 15.15
CA LEU A 41 -30.35 6.09 16.05
C LEU A 41 -31.29 7.26 16.23
N LYS A 42 -32.59 7.06 15.91
CA LYS A 42 -33.63 8.07 16.05
C LYS A 42 -34.41 7.86 17.34
N ASP A 43 -34.75 8.94 17.99
CA ASP A 43 -35.65 8.90 19.14
C ASP A 43 -37.03 8.40 18.71
N VAL A 44 -37.54 7.36 19.37
CA VAL A 44 -38.84 6.75 19.08
C VAL A 44 -39.76 6.96 20.29
N MET A 45 -40.87 7.63 20.08
CA MET A 45 -41.87 7.82 21.12
C MET A 45 -42.61 6.51 21.38
N GLU A 46 -43.17 6.36 22.60
CA GLU A 46 -43.95 5.20 22.99
C GLU A 46 -45.13 5.00 22.04
N GLY A 47 -45.21 3.83 21.41
CA GLY A 47 -46.24 3.50 20.43
C GLY A 47 -45.94 3.91 18.98
N ALA A 48 -44.82 4.57 18.68
CA ALA A 48 -44.42 4.86 17.33
C ALA A 48 -43.69 3.68 16.65
N SER A 49 -43.78 3.60 15.32
CA SER A 49 -43.05 2.57 14.57
C SER A 49 -41.55 2.85 14.60
N ILE A 50 -40.79 1.78 14.86
CA ILE A 50 -39.31 1.86 14.80
C ILE A 50 -38.88 2.05 13.34
N PRO A 51 -37.97 3.02 13.04
CA PRO A 51 -37.47 3.25 11.68
C PRO A 51 -36.73 2.01 11.18
N GLU A 52 -37.03 1.60 9.96
CA GLU A 52 -36.38 0.45 9.31
C GLU A 52 -35.21 0.90 8.47
N THR A 53 -34.10 0.17 8.53
CA THR A 53 -32.92 0.36 7.67
C THR A 53 -32.78 -0.84 6.74
N ALA A 54 -32.80 -0.59 5.43
CA ALA A 54 -32.58 -1.63 4.43
C ALA A 54 -31.09 -1.81 4.18
N VAL A 55 -30.59 -3.04 4.29
CA VAL A 55 -29.21 -3.38 3.93
C VAL A 55 -29.10 -3.42 2.41
N LYS A 56 -28.42 -2.43 1.84
CA LYS A 56 -28.10 -2.37 0.41
C LYS A 56 -26.77 -3.06 0.17
N THR A 57 -26.74 -4.03 -0.72
CA THR A 57 -25.53 -4.74 -1.13
C THR A 57 -25.03 -4.21 -2.45
N LYS A 58 -23.72 -4.02 -2.56
CA LYS A 58 -23.02 -3.77 -3.83
C LYS A 58 -22.13 -4.97 -4.14
N GLU A 59 -22.04 -5.31 -5.41
CA GLU A 59 -21.14 -6.34 -5.89
C GLU A 59 -19.89 -5.70 -6.50
N HIS A 60 -18.75 -6.28 -6.21
CA HIS A 60 -17.43 -5.89 -6.67
C HIS A 60 -16.84 -7.02 -7.48
N LEU A 61 -16.66 -6.83 -8.78
CA LEU A 61 -16.04 -7.81 -9.67
C LEU A 61 -14.64 -7.37 -10.03
N VAL A 62 -13.63 -8.13 -9.61
CA VAL A 62 -12.23 -7.92 -9.94
C VAL A 62 -11.76 -9.02 -10.87
N GLN A 63 -11.28 -8.67 -12.07
CA GLN A 63 -10.70 -9.61 -13.01
C GLN A 63 -9.19 -9.72 -12.78
N LEU A 64 -8.71 -10.94 -12.63
CA LEU A 64 -7.30 -11.23 -12.43
C LEU A 64 -6.63 -11.48 -13.77
N SER A 65 -5.54 -10.77 -14.05
CA SER A 65 -4.72 -10.99 -15.24
C SER A 65 -3.70 -12.09 -15.00
N LYS A 66 -3.63 -13.06 -15.92
CA LYS A 66 -2.60 -14.10 -15.89
C LYS A 66 -1.31 -13.57 -16.53
N ARG A 67 -0.21 -13.67 -15.80
CA ARG A 67 1.13 -13.31 -16.28
C ARG A 67 2.05 -14.52 -16.19
N GLY A 68 2.96 -14.66 -17.14
CA GLY A 68 3.91 -15.75 -17.16
C GLY A 68 5.11 -15.45 -18.05
N ARG A 69 6.21 -16.10 -17.78
CA ARG A 69 7.42 -16.06 -18.61
C ARG A 69 8.01 -17.46 -18.70
N MET A 70 8.41 -17.85 -19.90
CA MET A 70 9.09 -19.11 -20.14
C MET A 70 10.61 -18.86 -20.14
N LEU A 71 11.34 -19.66 -19.34
CA LEU A 71 12.79 -19.66 -19.35
C LEU A 71 13.26 -20.82 -20.22
N VAL A 72 14.05 -20.50 -21.25
CA VAL A 72 14.61 -21.48 -22.18
C VAL A 72 16.12 -21.42 -22.09
N ALA A 73 16.76 -22.57 -21.93
CA ALA A 73 18.21 -22.70 -21.96
C ALA A 73 18.62 -23.84 -22.88
N SER A 74 19.73 -23.71 -23.63
CA SER A 74 20.27 -24.78 -24.45
C SER A 74 20.89 -25.88 -23.55
N TYR A 75 20.87 -27.12 -24.03
CA TYR A 75 21.49 -28.25 -23.34
C TYR A 75 22.99 -28.02 -23.06
N GLU A 76 23.70 -27.40 -24.00
CA GLU A 76 25.09 -27.03 -23.86
C GLU A 76 25.34 -26.01 -22.77
N ALA A 77 24.49 -24.98 -22.69
CA ALA A 77 24.55 -23.96 -21.64
C ALA A 77 24.37 -24.56 -20.25
N ILE A 78 23.48 -25.52 -20.08
CA ILE A 78 23.25 -26.19 -18.80
C ILE A 78 24.43 -27.12 -18.45
N ARG A 79 24.97 -27.85 -19.44
CA ARG A 79 25.99 -28.89 -19.20
C ARG A 79 27.38 -28.33 -18.95
N PHE A 80 27.76 -27.23 -19.62
CA PHE A 80 29.13 -26.69 -19.58
C PHE A 80 29.31 -25.49 -18.64
N GLN A 81 28.26 -25.01 -18.02
CA GLN A 81 28.37 -23.90 -17.05
C GLN A 81 28.89 -24.41 -15.70
N LYS A 82 30.02 -23.84 -15.28
CA LYS A 82 30.61 -24.10 -13.95
C LYS A 82 29.91 -23.37 -12.81
N LEU A 83 29.06 -22.40 -13.12
CA LEU A 83 28.29 -21.58 -12.17
C LEU A 83 26.82 -21.87 -12.35
N ASP A 84 26.06 -21.93 -11.25
CA ASP A 84 24.60 -22.07 -11.28
C ASP A 84 23.93 -20.74 -11.71
N LEU A 85 24.20 -20.34 -12.95
CA LEU A 85 23.59 -19.14 -13.56
C LEU A 85 22.07 -19.30 -13.67
N PHE A 86 21.60 -20.54 -13.81
CA PHE A 86 20.18 -20.81 -13.87
C PHE A 86 19.49 -20.51 -12.52
N GLY A 87 20.10 -20.94 -11.42
CA GLY A 87 19.61 -20.65 -10.07
C GLY A 87 19.62 -19.15 -9.75
N VAL A 88 20.68 -18.44 -10.17
CA VAL A 88 20.77 -16.98 -10.03
C VAL A 88 19.67 -16.28 -10.83
N MET A 89 19.43 -16.69 -12.08
CA MET A 89 18.40 -16.12 -12.93
C MET A 89 16.99 -16.36 -12.37
N LEU A 90 16.73 -17.56 -11.84
CA LEU A 90 15.45 -17.85 -11.18
C LEU A 90 15.22 -16.97 -9.94
N ARG A 91 16.27 -16.68 -9.17
CA ARG A 91 16.18 -15.75 -8.02
C ARG A 91 15.86 -14.33 -8.48
N GLN A 92 16.54 -13.86 -9.53
CA GLN A 92 16.26 -12.53 -10.11
C GLN A 92 14.83 -12.41 -10.66
N ILE A 93 14.32 -13.47 -11.30
CA ILE A 93 12.93 -13.54 -11.75
C ILE A 93 11.99 -13.46 -10.55
N GLY A 94 12.27 -14.17 -9.45
CA GLY A 94 11.49 -14.11 -8.22
C GLY A 94 11.43 -12.69 -7.65
N ALA A 95 12.57 -12.02 -7.53
CA ALA A 95 12.63 -10.63 -7.06
C ALA A 95 11.85 -9.66 -7.98
N HIS A 96 11.90 -9.88 -9.30
CA HIS A 96 11.13 -9.09 -10.25
C HIS A 96 9.62 -9.32 -10.13
N ILE A 97 9.19 -10.56 -9.91
CA ILE A 97 7.76 -10.90 -9.66
C ILE A 97 7.27 -10.14 -8.43
N GLN A 98 8.02 -10.16 -7.33
CA GLN A 98 7.67 -9.43 -6.10
C GLN A 98 7.54 -7.93 -6.33
N LYS A 99 8.50 -7.35 -7.05
CA LYS A 99 8.45 -5.92 -7.42
C LYS A 99 7.22 -5.59 -8.27
N GLN A 100 6.85 -6.47 -9.19
CA GLN A 100 5.68 -6.27 -10.03
C GLN A 100 4.38 -6.38 -9.23
N GLN A 101 4.29 -7.35 -8.30
CA GLN A 101 3.13 -7.48 -7.41
C GLN A 101 2.98 -6.26 -6.50
N LEU A 102 4.08 -5.74 -5.96
CA LEU A 102 4.04 -4.51 -5.18
C LEU A 102 3.58 -3.31 -6.01
N ALA A 103 4.09 -3.16 -7.25
CA ALA A 103 3.68 -2.10 -8.15
C ALA A 103 2.18 -2.19 -8.50
N ASP A 104 1.67 -3.39 -8.75
CA ASP A 104 0.25 -3.62 -9.00
C ASP A 104 -0.60 -3.29 -7.77
N ALA A 105 -0.17 -3.70 -6.58
CA ALA A 105 -0.86 -3.38 -5.32
C ALA A 105 -0.91 -1.86 -5.07
N VAL A 106 0.21 -1.16 -5.25
CA VAL A 106 0.26 0.30 -5.11
C VAL A 106 -0.62 0.99 -6.15
N ASN A 107 -0.62 0.51 -7.39
CA ASN A 107 -1.47 1.06 -8.44
C ASN A 107 -2.96 0.89 -8.12
N VAL A 108 -3.36 -0.26 -7.60
CA VAL A 108 -4.75 -0.50 -7.16
C VAL A 108 -5.12 0.40 -5.97
N LEU A 109 -4.21 0.63 -5.02
CA LEU A 109 -4.44 1.55 -3.91
C LEU A 109 -4.65 3.00 -4.37
N ILE A 110 -3.88 3.45 -5.36
CA ILE A 110 -3.95 4.83 -5.87
C ILE A 110 -5.12 5.03 -6.84
N SER A 111 -5.26 4.13 -7.81
CA SER A 111 -6.17 4.29 -8.94
C SER A 111 -7.49 3.51 -8.79
N GLY A 112 -7.57 2.63 -7.79
CA GLY A 112 -8.67 1.69 -7.64
C GLY A 112 -8.57 0.50 -8.59
N ASP A 113 -9.53 -0.39 -8.47
CA ASP A 113 -9.67 -1.60 -9.28
C ASP A 113 -10.76 -1.50 -10.36
N GLY A 114 -11.22 -0.29 -10.65
CA GLY A 114 -12.31 -0.02 -11.59
C GLY A 114 -13.71 0.05 -10.96
N ASN A 115 -13.82 -0.06 -9.64
CA ASN A 115 -15.08 -0.06 -8.90
C ASN A 115 -15.30 1.19 -8.04
N GLU A 116 -14.82 2.34 -8.47
CA GLU A 116 -14.96 3.64 -7.78
C GLU A 116 -14.36 3.68 -6.36
N ASN A 117 -13.31 2.87 -6.12
CA ASN A 117 -12.64 2.74 -4.83
C ASN A 117 -11.21 3.32 -4.84
N ALA A 118 -10.92 4.24 -5.75
CA ALA A 118 -9.64 4.96 -5.77
C ALA A 118 -9.42 5.74 -4.47
N ALA A 119 -8.17 5.77 -4.00
CA ALA A 119 -7.82 6.53 -2.80
C ALA A 119 -7.99 8.04 -3.02
N THR A 120 -8.38 8.74 -1.96
CA THR A 120 -8.42 10.20 -1.97
C THR A 120 -7.01 10.75 -2.16
N GLN A 121 -6.84 11.61 -3.17
CA GLN A 121 -5.54 12.21 -3.47
C GLN A 121 -5.45 13.61 -2.87
N TYR A 122 -4.38 13.89 -2.16
CA TYR A 122 -4.06 15.19 -1.61
C TYR A 122 -2.84 15.78 -2.32
N THR A 123 -2.94 17.07 -2.65
CA THR A 123 -1.84 17.80 -3.32
C THR A 123 -1.37 18.94 -2.42
N ILE A 124 -0.05 19.02 -2.19
CA ILE A 124 0.54 20.13 -1.42
C ILE A 124 0.25 21.46 -2.13
N GLY A 125 -0.23 22.43 -1.36
CA GLY A 125 -0.63 23.75 -1.86
C GLY A 125 -2.05 23.82 -2.44
N THR A 126 -2.82 22.74 -2.27
CA THR A 126 -4.22 22.69 -2.72
C THR A 126 -5.07 21.90 -1.70
N GLY A 127 -6.20 22.46 -1.32
CA GLY A 127 -7.11 21.83 -0.35
C GLY A 127 -6.56 21.87 1.09
N PRO A 128 -6.66 20.77 1.86
CA PRO A 128 -6.32 20.75 3.28
C PRO A 128 -4.82 20.77 3.58
N ILE A 129 -3.97 20.56 2.56
CA ILE A 129 -2.51 20.55 2.74
C ILE A 129 -1.93 21.85 2.21
N SER A 130 -1.42 22.67 3.13
CA SER A 130 -0.81 23.96 2.84
C SER A 130 0.58 23.83 2.21
N GLY A 131 1.17 24.94 1.75
CA GLY A 131 2.55 24.99 1.31
C GLY A 131 2.74 25.14 -0.20
N THR A 132 3.99 25.01 -0.64
CA THR A 132 4.37 25.16 -2.05
C THR A 132 4.46 23.80 -2.73
N LYS A 133 3.81 23.66 -3.86
CA LYS A 133 3.85 22.42 -4.67
C LYS A 133 5.31 22.01 -4.97
N GLY A 134 5.61 20.77 -4.70
CA GLY A 134 6.94 20.19 -4.95
C GLY A 134 7.92 20.29 -3.77
N THR A 135 7.57 20.99 -2.69
CA THR A 135 8.33 21.01 -1.44
C THR A 135 7.63 20.21 -0.38
N LEU A 136 8.39 19.37 0.34
CA LEU A 136 7.90 18.58 1.46
C LEU A 136 8.55 19.12 2.73
N ALA A 137 7.75 19.67 3.65
CA ALA A 137 8.16 20.09 4.98
C ALA A 137 7.38 19.32 6.06
N TYR A 138 7.76 19.50 7.31
CA TYR A 138 7.14 18.81 8.44
C TYR A 138 5.65 19.13 8.58
N ASP A 139 5.27 20.40 8.39
CA ASP A 139 3.89 20.85 8.51
C ASP A 139 2.95 20.09 7.58
N GLN A 140 3.35 19.88 6.32
CA GLN A 140 2.55 19.13 5.36
C GLN A 140 2.37 17.66 5.77
N LEU A 141 3.37 17.05 6.42
CA LEU A 141 3.26 15.69 6.94
C LEU A 141 2.26 15.61 8.10
N VAL A 142 2.25 16.62 8.97
CA VAL A 142 1.30 16.71 10.08
C VAL A 142 -0.12 16.98 9.57
N GLU A 143 -0.29 17.90 8.62
CA GLU A 143 -1.59 18.18 8.00
C GLU A 143 -2.13 16.92 7.27
N PHE A 144 -1.28 16.20 6.57
CA PHE A 144 -1.64 14.94 5.92
C PHE A 144 -2.02 13.85 6.95
N TRP A 145 -1.27 13.74 8.04
CA TRP A 145 -1.60 12.83 9.13
C TRP A 145 -2.99 13.12 9.72
N GLY A 146 -3.36 14.39 9.85
CA GLY A 146 -4.67 14.81 10.35
C GLY A 146 -5.85 14.41 9.43
N GLN A 147 -5.58 14.08 8.15
CA GLN A 147 -6.65 13.64 7.22
C GLN A 147 -7.06 12.18 7.43
N PHE A 148 -6.37 11.44 8.29
CA PHE A 148 -6.71 10.04 8.56
C PHE A 148 -7.77 9.85 9.66
N ASP A 149 -8.22 10.91 10.34
CA ASP A 149 -9.28 10.78 11.33
C ASP A 149 -10.57 10.16 10.73
N PRO A 150 -11.21 9.17 11.36
CA PRO A 150 -10.97 8.55 12.67
C PRO A 150 -9.93 7.40 12.67
N TYR A 151 -9.25 7.16 11.57
CA TYR A 151 -8.25 6.09 11.45
C TYR A 151 -6.86 6.58 11.85
N THR A 152 -5.94 5.67 12.04
CA THR A 152 -4.53 5.97 12.33
C THR A 152 -3.66 5.57 11.15
N MET A 153 -2.69 6.41 10.83
CA MET A 153 -1.69 6.10 9.82
C MET A 153 -0.68 5.10 10.40
N ASN A 154 -0.63 3.88 9.88
CA ASN A 154 0.25 2.81 10.35
C ASN A 154 1.44 2.53 9.42
N THR A 155 1.29 2.85 8.14
CA THR A 155 2.31 2.54 7.11
C THR A 155 2.42 3.69 6.11
N ILE A 156 3.66 4.06 5.78
CA ILE A 156 3.98 5.03 4.73
C ILE A 156 4.80 4.33 3.65
N LEU A 157 4.29 4.32 2.44
CA LEU A 157 5.03 3.89 1.26
C LEU A 157 5.56 5.11 0.52
N CYS A 158 6.84 5.16 0.26
CA CYS A 158 7.43 6.28 -0.46
C CYS A 158 8.49 5.85 -1.47
N SER A 159 8.67 6.66 -2.51
CA SER A 159 9.77 6.51 -3.45
C SER A 159 11.10 6.90 -2.79
N THR A 160 12.22 6.47 -3.38
CA THR A 160 13.57 6.88 -2.91
C THR A 160 13.74 8.40 -2.89
N ALA A 161 13.17 9.11 -3.86
CA ALA A 161 13.23 10.57 -3.91
C ALA A 161 12.48 11.22 -2.75
N THR A 162 11.25 10.76 -2.48
CA THR A 162 10.44 11.24 -1.35
C THR A 162 11.10 10.91 -0.02
N MET A 163 11.64 9.70 0.14
CA MET A 163 12.42 9.31 1.32
C MET A 163 13.59 10.24 1.57
N THR A 164 14.36 10.56 0.52
CA THR A 164 15.47 11.49 0.62
C THR A 164 15.00 12.90 1.03
N SER A 165 13.85 13.34 0.54
CA SER A 165 13.27 14.64 0.94
C SER A 165 12.83 14.63 2.40
N MET A 166 12.22 13.55 2.86
CA MET A 166 11.84 13.38 4.28
C MET A 166 13.07 13.41 5.21
N LEU A 167 14.15 12.73 4.82
CA LEU A 167 15.40 12.69 5.60
C LEU A 167 16.11 14.05 5.68
N LYS A 168 15.79 14.99 4.79
CA LYS A 168 16.34 16.36 4.82
C LYS A 168 15.53 17.31 5.71
N ILE A 169 14.38 16.91 6.20
CA ILE A 169 13.54 17.72 7.09
C ILE A 169 14.24 17.85 8.45
N SER A 170 14.51 19.09 8.88
CA SER A 170 15.27 19.40 10.09
C SER A 170 14.66 18.79 11.35
N GLU A 171 13.34 18.78 11.44
CA GLU A 171 12.55 18.23 12.56
C GLU A 171 12.75 16.72 12.70
N LEU A 172 12.88 16.00 11.58
CA LEU A 172 13.12 14.56 11.57
C LEU A 172 14.61 14.20 11.79
N GLN A 173 15.52 15.14 11.56
CA GLN A 173 16.95 14.95 11.81
C GLN A 173 17.36 15.15 13.27
N ASN A 174 16.56 15.87 14.04
CA ASN A 174 16.93 16.25 15.41
C ASN A 174 16.87 15.02 16.34
N PRO A 175 18.00 14.61 16.94
CA PRO A 175 18.06 13.46 17.84
C PRO A 175 17.20 13.63 19.11
N LEU A 176 16.93 14.88 19.52
CA LEU A 176 16.12 15.20 20.70
C LEU A 176 14.64 14.84 20.53
N THR A 177 14.18 14.68 19.29
CA THR A 177 12.81 14.24 19.01
C THR A 177 12.61 12.72 19.12
N GLY A 178 13.64 11.96 19.46
CA GLY A 178 13.59 10.50 19.60
C GLY A 178 13.72 9.72 18.29
N LEU A 179 13.80 10.38 17.15
CA LEU A 179 13.89 9.75 15.83
C LEU A 179 15.32 9.45 15.35
N ASN A 180 16.29 9.44 16.21
CA ASN A 180 17.74 9.20 16.05
C ASN A 180 18.19 8.60 14.68
N PHE A 181 17.94 9.32 13.59
CA PHE A 181 18.35 8.90 12.24
C PHE A 181 19.88 8.86 12.10
N GLN A 182 20.60 9.82 12.72
CA GLN A 182 22.05 9.91 12.64
C GLN A 182 22.77 8.69 13.25
N GLY A 183 22.19 8.09 14.30
CA GLY A 183 22.77 6.90 14.94
C GLY A 183 22.42 5.58 14.22
N THR A 184 21.26 5.49 13.61
CA THR A 184 20.75 4.22 13.02
C THR A 184 20.77 4.18 11.49
N GLY A 185 20.88 5.33 10.84
CA GLY A 185 20.73 5.45 9.38
C GLY A 185 19.33 5.10 8.86
N LYS A 186 18.36 4.94 9.75
CA LYS A 186 16.96 4.62 9.40
C LYS A 186 16.03 5.61 10.09
N LEU A 187 15.05 6.11 9.37
CA LEU A 187 13.97 6.89 9.94
C LEU A 187 12.97 5.92 10.59
N SER A 188 12.89 5.98 11.92
CA SER A 188 12.04 5.10 12.72
C SER A 188 10.69 5.76 12.94
N THR A 189 9.62 5.10 12.54
CA THR A 189 8.21 5.42 12.87
C THR A 189 7.85 6.92 12.89
N PRO A 190 8.07 7.70 11.82
CA PRO A 190 7.64 9.08 11.80
C PRO A 190 6.11 9.14 11.92
N LEU A 191 5.62 10.00 12.82
CA LEU A 191 4.18 10.12 13.10
C LEU A 191 3.48 8.80 13.52
N GLY A 192 4.24 7.85 14.07
CA GLY A 192 3.73 6.54 14.48
C GLY A 192 3.62 5.51 13.36
N ALA A 193 4.00 5.83 12.12
CA ALA A 193 3.90 4.95 10.98
C ALA A 193 5.23 4.28 10.61
N GLN A 194 5.17 3.04 10.11
CA GLN A 194 6.34 2.36 9.55
C GLN A 194 6.63 2.87 8.14
N LEU A 195 7.88 3.21 7.88
CA LEU A 195 8.30 3.77 6.61
C LEU A 195 8.91 2.67 5.72
N HIS A 196 8.29 2.43 4.56
CA HIS A 196 8.76 1.48 3.57
C HIS A 196 9.13 2.20 2.27
N ARG A 197 10.33 1.89 1.77
CA ARG A 197 10.80 2.41 0.49
C ARG A 197 10.39 1.47 -0.64
N THR A 198 9.68 1.99 -1.62
CA THR A 198 9.42 1.31 -2.90
C THR A 198 10.52 1.67 -3.90
N SER A 199 11.12 0.69 -4.51
CA SER A 199 12.17 0.85 -5.54
C SER A 199 11.60 0.77 -6.94
#